data_f64abfeb26e941801ca69ce04f149b29
#
_entry.id   f64abfeb26e941801ca69ce04f149b29
#
_cell.length_a   1.000
_cell.length_b   1.000
_cell.length_c   1.000
_cell.angle_alpha   90.00
_cell.angle_beta   90.00
_cell.angle_gamma   90.00
#
_symmetry.space_group_name_H-M   'P 1'
#
loop_
_entity.id
_entity.type
_entity.pdbx_description
1 polymer ?
#
loop_
_entity_poly.entity_id
_entity_poly.type
_entity_poly.pdbx_seq_one_letter_code
_entity_poly.pdbx_strand_id
1 'polypeptide(L)'
;MTGKSMKEAILDAAEKRVRHAGYSKMSFRDVAKDVGIKSASVHYHFPTKSDLGTALVERYKDHFSQKLLQIDTTNFADALAQFVQLYDAALVMDQSICLCAALGAESMGIEKQIRAETGDFFQVNIKWLQNLFRLHPTKATGLEATDIVASLEGAMLLASTTGHRTYFQKVSDRILHHTKI
;
A
#
# COMPACT_ATOMS: atom_id res chain seq x y z
N MET A 1 5.90 -27.71 2.75
CA MET A 1 4.97 -26.61 2.35
C MET A 1 4.06 -26.34 3.54
N THR A 2 4.39 -25.38 4.38
CA THR A 2 3.56 -24.96 5.51
C THR A 2 2.33 -24.26 4.95
N GLY A 3 1.16 -24.87 5.11
CA GLY A 3 -0.11 -24.30 4.65
C GLY A 3 -0.31 -22.92 5.28
N LYS A 4 -0.81 -21.96 4.49
CA LYS A 4 -1.16 -20.62 4.94
C LYS A 4 -2.12 -20.71 6.13
N SER A 5 -1.88 -19.92 7.19
CA SER A 5 -2.77 -19.95 8.36
C SER A 5 -4.15 -19.42 7.99
N MET A 6 -5.19 -19.84 8.72
CA MET A 6 -6.56 -19.36 8.51
C MET A 6 -6.64 -17.84 8.67
N LYS A 7 -5.91 -17.27 9.64
CA LYS A 7 -5.82 -15.83 9.84
C LYS A 7 -5.30 -15.11 8.60
N GLU A 8 -4.25 -15.65 7.97
CA GLU A 8 -3.70 -15.10 6.73
C GLU A 8 -4.67 -15.19 5.54
N ALA A 9 -5.40 -16.31 5.41
CA ALA A 9 -6.40 -16.45 4.35
C ALA A 9 -7.54 -15.42 4.50
N ILE A 10 -7.98 -15.14 5.74
CA ILE A 10 -8.98 -14.12 6.04
C ILE A 10 -8.45 -12.72 5.69
N LEU A 11 -7.20 -12.41 6.06
CA LEU A 11 -6.58 -11.11 5.74
C LEU A 11 -6.43 -10.90 4.23
N ASP A 12 -6.07 -11.93 3.47
CA ASP A 12 -5.98 -11.83 2.00
C ASP A 12 -7.32 -11.54 1.35
N ALA A 13 -8.37 -12.27 1.76
CA ALA A 13 -9.71 -12.04 1.25
C ALA A 13 -10.22 -10.64 1.60
N ALA A 14 -9.95 -10.18 2.82
CA ALA A 14 -10.30 -8.84 3.29
C ALA A 14 -9.55 -7.76 2.49
N GLU A 15 -8.24 -7.91 2.29
CA GLU A 15 -7.41 -6.99 1.51
C GLU A 15 -7.96 -6.82 0.10
N LYS A 16 -8.20 -7.94 -0.59
CA LYS A 16 -8.76 -7.92 -1.93
C LYS A 16 -10.09 -7.17 -1.99
N ARG A 17 -11.00 -7.38 -1.01
CA ARG A 17 -12.29 -6.69 -0.96
C ARG A 17 -12.13 -5.21 -0.72
N VAL A 18 -11.30 -4.80 0.24
CA VAL A 18 -11.08 -3.38 0.54
C VAL A 18 -10.49 -2.66 -0.67
N ARG A 19 -9.50 -3.24 -1.32
CA ARG A 19 -8.86 -2.63 -2.50
C ARG A 19 -9.78 -2.51 -3.70
N HIS A 20 -10.80 -3.39 -3.85
CA HIS A 20 -11.72 -3.37 -5.00
C HIS A 20 -13.04 -2.63 -4.72
N ALA A 21 -13.53 -2.65 -3.49
CA ALA A 21 -14.87 -2.15 -3.19
C ALA A 21 -14.93 -1.15 -2.04
N GLY A 22 -13.82 -0.95 -1.32
CA GLY A 22 -13.73 -0.10 -0.15
C GLY A 22 -14.03 -0.85 1.16
N TYR A 23 -13.53 -0.28 2.26
CA TYR A 23 -13.67 -0.85 3.60
C TYR A 23 -15.13 -0.86 4.06
N SER A 24 -15.88 0.21 3.79
CA SER A 24 -17.28 0.32 4.19
C SER A 24 -18.14 -0.85 3.68
N LYS A 25 -17.86 -1.33 2.47
CA LYS A 25 -18.60 -2.45 1.84
C LYS A 25 -18.10 -3.84 2.26
N MET A 26 -16.96 -3.96 2.91
CA MET A 26 -16.46 -5.24 3.40
C MET A 26 -17.31 -5.75 4.56
N SER A 27 -17.75 -7.00 4.52
CA SER A 27 -18.43 -7.68 5.61
C SER A 27 -17.77 -9.03 5.95
N PHE A 28 -17.92 -9.47 7.21
CA PHE A 28 -17.42 -10.78 7.65
C PHE A 28 -18.06 -11.94 6.88
N ARG A 29 -19.34 -11.80 6.52
CA ARG A 29 -20.05 -12.80 5.72
C ARG A 29 -19.41 -12.96 4.34
N ASP A 30 -19.04 -11.84 3.72
CA ASP A 30 -18.42 -11.87 2.39
C ASP A 30 -17.00 -12.40 2.44
N VAL A 31 -16.21 -11.99 3.43
CA VAL A 31 -14.86 -12.53 3.66
C VAL A 31 -14.92 -14.04 3.92
N ALA A 32 -15.84 -14.50 4.77
CA ALA A 32 -16.04 -15.92 5.04
C ALA A 32 -16.38 -16.72 3.77
N LYS A 33 -17.24 -16.16 2.91
CA LYS A 33 -17.60 -16.77 1.62
C LYS A 33 -16.39 -16.93 0.71
N ASP A 34 -15.52 -15.91 0.62
CA ASP A 34 -14.32 -15.96 -0.23
C ASP A 34 -13.29 -16.98 0.24
N VAL A 35 -13.19 -17.16 1.57
CA VAL A 35 -12.27 -18.13 2.18
C VAL A 35 -12.86 -19.54 2.20
N GLY A 36 -14.18 -19.69 2.03
CA GLY A 36 -14.88 -20.99 2.11
C GLY A 36 -15.11 -21.46 3.55
N ILE A 37 -15.31 -20.54 4.50
CA ILE A 37 -15.52 -20.84 5.93
C ILE A 37 -16.84 -20.26 6.44
N LYS A 38 -17.20 -20.57 7.68
CA LYS A 38 -18.34 -19.94 8.36
C LYS A 38 -17.96 -18.54 8.88
N SER A 39 -18.92 -17.60 8.89
CA SER A 39 -18.70 -16.25 9.45
C SER A 39 -18.24 -16.27 10.91
N ALA A 40 -18.71 -17.25 11.70
CA ALA A 40 -18.24 -17.46 13.07
C ALA A 40 -16.72 -17.70 13.17
N SER A 41 -16.12 -18.32 12.16
CA SER A 41 -14.66 -18.51 12.13
C SER A 41 -13.90 -17.18 11.91
N VAL A 42 -14.47 -16.25 11.14
CA VAL A 42 -13.91 -14.90 11.00
C VAL A 42 -14.00 -14.17 12.34
N HIS A 43 -15.14 -14.21 13.03
CA HIS A 43 -15.32 -13.61 14.35
C HIS A 43 -14.39 -14.19 15.41
N TYR A 44 -14.04 -15.48 15.30
CA TYR A 44 -13.08 -16.10 16.20
C TYR A 44 -11.67 -15.48 16.08
N HIS A 45 -11.25 -15.16 14.86
CA HIS A 45 -9.93 -14.55 14.60
C HIS A 45 -9.95 -13.02 14.76
N PHE A 46 -11.06 -12.37 14.45
CA PHE A 46 -11.24 -10.92 14.50
C PHE A 46 -12.60 -10.61 15.11
N PRO A 47 -12.66 -10.26 16.41
CA PRO A 47 -13.94 -10.03 17.10
C PRO A 47 -14.81 -8.96 16.45
N THR A 48 -14.18 -7.89 15.93
CA THR A 48 -14.88 -6.79 15.25
C THR A 48 -14.31 -6.53 13.85
N LYS A 49 -15.09 -5.83 13.04
CA LYS A 49 -14.63 -5.35 11.72
C LYS A 49 -13.44 -4.41 11.85
N SER A 50 -13.38 -3.61 12.92
CA SER A 50 -12.26 -2.73 13.23
C SER A 50 -10.99 -3.53 13.52
N ASP A 51 -11.07 -4.64 14.29
CA ASP A 51 -9.90 -5.51 14.54
C ASP A 51 -9.35 -6.10 13.24
N LEU A 52 -10.25 -6.54 12.33
CA LEU A 52 -9.83 -7.02 11.02
C LEU A 52 -9.20 -5.90 10.19
N GLY A 53 -9.79 -4.71 10.18
CA GLY A 53 -9.29 -3.55 9.45
C GLY A 53 -7.90 -3.12 9.94
N THR A 54 -7.73 -3.02 11.25
CA THR A 54 -6.43 -2.67 11.88
C THR A 54 -5.35 -3.70 11.54
N ALA A 55 -5.61 -5.00 11.75
CA ALA A 55 -4.67 -6.06 11.44
C ALA A 55 -4.33 -6.11 9.94
N LEU A 56 -5.26 -5.74 9.09
CA LEU A 56 -5.04 -5.67 7.64
C LEU A 56 -4.03 -4.58 7.28
N VAL A 57 -4.18 -3.37 7.84
CA VAL A 57 -3.25 -2.27 7.59
C VAL A 57 -1.87 -2.55 8.20
N GLU A 58 -1.82 -3.06 9.43
CA GLU A 58 -0.57 -3.45 10.10
C GLU A 58 0.21 -4.45 9.21
N ARG A 59 -0.44 -5.53 8.76
CA ARG A 59 0.18 -6.53 7.89
C ARG A 59 0.69 -5.92 6.58
N TYR A 60 -0.12 -5.06 5.95
CA TYR A 60 0.25 -4.40 4.70
C TYR A 60 1.47 -3.50 4.88
N LYS A 61 1.47 -2.69 5.95
CA LYS A 61 2.59 -1.82 6.34
C LYS A 61 3.86 -2.63 6.61
N ASP A 62 3.75 -3.74 7.34
CA ASP A 62 4.89 -4.62 7.65
C ASP A 62 5.49 -5.23 6.38
N HIS A 63 4.66 -5.77 5.49
CA HIS A 63 5.11 -6.34 4.22
C HIS A 63 5.81 -5.29 3.34
N PHE A 64 5.25 -4.08 3.29
CA PHE A 64 5.86 -3.00 2.52
C PHE A 64 7.18 -2.53 3.15
N SER A 65 7.22 -2.38 4.48
CA SER A 65 8.42 -2.01 5.22
C SER A 65 9.55 -3.03 5.04
N GLN A 66 9.23 -4.33 5.05
CA GLN A 66 10.23 -5.37 4.78
C GLN A 66 10.82 -5.25 3.37
N LYS A 67 10.01 -4.91 2.37
CA LYS A 67 10.50 -4.67 1.01
C LYS A 67 11.40 -3.44 0.96
N LEU A 68 11.03 -2.35 1.64
CA LEU A 68 11.87 -1.15 1.74
C LEU A 68 13.23 -1.44 2.37
N LEU A 69 13.29 -2.31 3.39
CA LEU A 69 14.55 -2.71 4.04
C LEU A 69 15.47 -3.53 3.13
N GLN A 70 14.93 -4.15 2.08
CA GLN A 70 15.72 -4.93 1.11
C GLN A 70 16.32 -4.07 -0.01
N ILE A 71 15.92 -2.81 -0.14
CA ILE A 71 16.44 -1.90 -1.16
C ILE A 71 17.86 -1.48 -0.76
N ASP A 72 18.83 -1.73 -1.64
CA ASP A 72 20.16 -1.19 -1.49
C ASP A 72 20.15 0.33 -1.75
N THR A 73 20.53 1.10 -0.73
CA THR A 73 20.54 2.56 -0.78
C THR A 73 21.91 3.15 -1.18
N THR A 74 22.87 2.35 -1.60
CA THR A 74 24.20 2.82 -2.03
C THR A 74 24.16 3.59 -3.34
N ASN A 75 23.28 3.22 -4.25
CA ASN A 75 23.03 3.93 -5.51
C ASN A 75 21.65 4.62 -5.45
N PHE A 76 21.65 5.95 -5.55
CA PHE A 76 20.42 6.76 -5.48
C PHE A 76 19.39 6.41 -6.55
N ALA A 77 19.84 6.30 -7.82
CA ALA A 77 18.94 6.05 -8.93
C ALA A 77 18.29 4.67 -8.84
N ASP A 78 19.07 3.64 -8.50
CA ASP A 78 18.59 2.27 -8.35
C ASP A 78 17.65 2.15 -7.15
N ALA A 79 17.98 2.80 -6.02
CA ALA A 79 17.14 2.80 -4.83
C ALA A 79 15.78 3.46 -5.10
N LEU A 80 15.77 4.64 -5.75
CA LEU A 80 14.54 5.34 -6.11
C LEU A 80 13.71 4.54 -7.13
N ALA A 81 14.37 3.90 -8.11
CA ALA A 81 13.69 3.04 -9.07
C ALA A 81 13.02 1.83 -8.39
N GLN A 82 13.70 1.16 -7.46
CA GLN A 82 13.13 0.06 -6.70
C GLN A 82 11.95 0.52 -5.82
N PHE A 83 12.05 1.70 -5.19
CA PHE A 83 10.93 2.30 -4.45
C PHE A 83 9.69 2.47 -5.34
N VAL A 84 9.84 3.07 -6.52
CA VAL A 84 8.76 3.26 -7.51
C VAL A 84 8.19 1.91 -7.97
N GLN A 85 9.03 0.89 -8.15
CA GLN A 85 8.60 -0.45 -8.53
C GLN A 85 7.71 -1.12 -7.47
N LEU A 86 7.84 -0.81 -6.18
CA LEU A 86 6.93 -1.33 -5.16
C LEU A 86 5.48 -0.89 -5.40
N TYR A 87 5.29 0.36 -5.82
CA TYR A 87 3.97 0.90 -6.19
C TYR A 87 3.45 0.29 -7.50
N ASP A 88 4.31 0.17 -8.50
CA ASP A 88 3.95 -0.46 -9.78
C ASP A 88 3.53 -1.92 -9.59
N ALA A 89 4.25 -2.68 -8.77
CA ALA A 89 3.91 -4.08 -8.46
C ALA A 89 2.53 -4.19 -7.81
N ALA A 90 2.18 -3.28 -6.89
CA ALA A 90 0.86 -3.25 -6.27
C ALA A 90 -0.26 -2.98 -7.29
N LEU A 91 0.00 -2.11 -8.29
CA LEU A 91 -0.95 -1.80 -9.36
C LEU A 91 -1.11 -2.98 -10.34
N VAL A 92 -0.01 -3.70 -10.65
CA VAL A 92 -0.02 -4.79 -11.66
C VAL A 92 -0.66 -6.06 -11.12
N MET A 93 -0.32 -6.47 -9.89
CA MET A 93 -0.73 -7.76 -9.34
C MET A 93 -2.25 -7.92 -9.24
N ASP A 94 -2.97 -6.85 -8.90
CA ASP A 94 -4.40 -6.92 -8.62
C ASP A 94 -5.25 -5.93 -9.44
N GLN A 95 -4.65 -5.18 -10.35
CA GLN A 95 -5.30 -4.08 -11.09
C GLN A 95 -6.06 -3.10 -10.16
N SER A 96 -5.54 -2.91 -8.95
CA SER A 96 -6.19 -2.12 -7.91
C SER A 96 -5.23 -1.14 -7.27
N ILE A 97 -5.78 -0.15 -6.56
CA ILE A 97 -4.97 0.86 -5.86
C ILE A 97 -4.30 0.27 -4.61
N CYS A 98 -3.34 0.99 -4.06
CA CYS A 98 -2.75 0.72 -2.74
C CYS A 98 -3.87 0.57 -1.68
N LEU A 99 -3.73 -0.41 -0.77
CA LEU A 99 -4.69 -0.61 0.32
C LEU A 99 -4.87 0.67 1.16
N CYS A 100 -3.75 1.33 1.48
CA CYS A 100 -3.78 2.53 2.29
C CYS A 100 -4.39 3.73 1.56
N ALA A 101 -4.27 3.81 0.21
CA ALA A 101 -5.00 4.80 -0.56
C ALA A 101 -6.52 4.54 -0.53
N ALA A 102 -6.96 3.27 -0.65
CA ALA A 102 -8.37 2.91 -0.54
C ALA A 102 -8.96 3.29 0.83
N LEU A 103 -8.24 2.97 1.91
CA LEU A 103 -8.63 3.34 3.28
C LEU A 103 -8.56 4.85 3.52
N GLY A 104 -7.55 5.53 2.98
CA GLY A 104 -7.39 6.98 3.06
C GLY A 104 -8.55 7.75 2.42
N ALA A 105 -9.08 7.24 1.30
CA ALA A 105 -10.27 7.81 0.66
C ALA A 105 -11.53 7.72 1.54
N GLU A 106 -11.61 6.74 2.44
CA GLU A 106 -12.70 6.56 3.39
C GLU A 106 -12.37 7.12 4.80
N SER A 107 -11.27 7.88 4.97
CA SER A 107 -10.70 8.27 6.26
C SER A 107 -11.66 9.00 7.21
N MET A 108 -12.69 9.66 6.68
CA MET A 108 -13.72 10.32 7.48
C MET A 108 -14.77 9.36 8.06
N GLY A 109 -14.88 8.16 7.50
CA GLY A 109 -15.89 7.16 7.87
C GLY A 109 -15.33 5.89 8.52
N ILE A 110 -14.00 5.77 8.65
CA ILE A 110 -13.36 4.60 9.28
C ILE A 110 -12.94 4.92 10.73
N GLU A 111 -12.76 3.86 11.50
CA GLU A 111 -12.37 3.95 12.91
C GLU A 111 -11.00 4.65 13.07
N LYS A 112 -10.85 5.41 14.16
CA LYS A 112 -9.65 6.23 14.45
C LYS A 112 -8.36 5.41 14.37
N GLN A 113 -8.38 4.17 14.84
CA GLN A 113 -7.21 3.30 14.84
C GLN A 113 -6.78 2.91 13.43
N ILE A 114 -7.72 2.50 12.56
CA ILE A 114 -7.44 2.17 11.16
C ILE A 114 -6.86 3.39 10.44
N ARG A 115 -7.45 4.57 10.69
CA ARG A 115 -6.97 5.83 10.11
C ARG A 115 -5.54 6.16 10.56
N ALA A 116 -5.23 5.95 11.84
CA ALA A 116 -3.89 6.18 12.38
C ALA A 116 -2.86 5.26 11.72
N GLU A 117 -3.13 3.96 11.66
CA GLU A 117 -2.26 2.96 11.00
C GLU A 117 -2.08 3.25 9.50
N THR A 118 -3.15 3.72 8.83
CA THR A 118 -3.08 4.15 7.43
C THR A 118 -2.16 5.37 7.25
N GLY A 119 -2.25 6.34 8.15
CA GLY A 119 -1.36 7.50 8.19
C GLY A 119 0.09 7.10 8.42
N ASP A 120 0.33 6.15 9.33
CA ASP A 120 1.67 5.63 9.62
C ASP A 120 2.31 4.96 8.42
N PHE A 121 1.53 4.23 7.61
CA PHE A 121 2.03 3.69 6.34
C PHE A 121 2.63 4.78 5.44
N PHE A 122 1.92 5.88 5.23
CA PHE A 122 2.43 6.99 4.41
C PHE A 122 3.66 7.62 5.05
N GLN A 123 3.68 7.78 6.39
CA GLN A 123 4.84 8.32 7.10
C GLN A 123 6.09 7.42 6.96
N VAL A 124 5.93 6.09 6.97
CA VAL A 124 7.04 5.15 6.74
C VAL A 124 7.65 5.38 5.35
N ASN A 125 6.83 5.52 4.32
CA ASN A 125 7.28 5.78 2.95
C ASN A 125 8.01 7.12 2.81
N ILE A 126 7.42 8.19 3.35
CA ILE A 126 8.00 9.54 3.34
C ILE A 126 9.36 9.54 4.07
N LYS A 127 9.44 8.95 5.27
CA LYS A 127 10.68 8.88 6.05
C LYS A 127 11.76 8.08 5.35
N TRP A 128 11.39 7.00 4.66
CA TRP A 128 12.36 6.22 3.89
C TRP A 128 12.98 7.04 2.77
N LEU A 129 12.17 7.77 1.99
CA LEU A 129 12.67 8.69 0.95
C LEU A 129 13.52 9.83 1.54
N GLN A 130 13.09 10.44 2.64
CA GLN A 130 13.87 11.48 3.33
C GLN A 130 15.26 10.95 3.76
N ASN A 131 15.32 9.70 4.23
CA ASN A 131 16.59 9.06 4.57
C ASN A 131 17.46 8.84 3.32
N LEU A 132 16.88 8.36 2.22
CA LEU A 132 17.58 8.22 0.95
C LEU A 132 18.14 9.57 0.47
N PHE A 133 17.34 10.65 0.56
CA PHE A 133 17.77 12.00 0.16
C PHE A 133 18.90 12.53 1.03
N ARG A 134 18.87 12.26 2.33
CA ARG A 134 19.93 12.64 3.26
C ARG A 134 21.25 11.91 2.96
N LEU A 135 21.20 10.67 2.49
CA LEU A 135 22.38 9.92 2.07
C LEU A 135 22.97 10.46 0.74
N HIS A 136 22.14 11.07 -0.11
CA HIS A 136 22.50 11.54 -1.44
C HIS A 136 22.06 13.00 -1.70
N PRO A 137 22.52 13.98 -0.92
CA PRO A 137 21.96 15.34 -0.94
C PRO A 137 22.10 16.05 -2.29
N THR A 138 23.18 15.80 -3.04
CA THR A 138 23.40 16.40 -4.37
C THR A 138 22.50 15.80 -5.45
N LYS A 139 22.14 14.51 -5.33
CA LYS A 139 21.27 13.80 -6.28
C LYS A 139 19.79 14.04 -5.99
N ALA A 140 19.43 14.38 -4.77
CA ALA A 140 18.06 14.62 -4.34
C ALA A 140 17.66 16.11 -4.44
N THR A 141 18.50 16.97 -5.03
CA THR A 141 18.20 18.40 -5.14
C THR A 141 16.87 18.64 -5.87
N GLY A 142 15.97 19.38 -5.25
CA GLY A 142 14.64 19.70 -5.79
C GLY A 142 13.59 18.58 -5.71
N LEU A 143 13.91 17.46 -5.04
CA LEU A 143 12.95 16.40 -4.79
C LEU A 143 12.36 16.53 -3.38
N GLU A 144 11.04 16.37 -3.28
CA GLU A 144 10.32 16.32 -2.02
C GLU A 144 9.69 14.94 -1.82
N ALA A 145 9.96 14.31 -0.68
CA ALA A 145 9.49 12.96 -0.38
C ALA A 145 7.95 12.86 -0.37
N THR A 146 7.29 13.89 0.15
CA THR A 146 5.82 13.99 0.17
C THR A 146 5.24 14.06 -1.22
N ASP A 147 5.88 14.81 -2.13
CA ASP A 147 5.39 14.98 -3.50
C ASP A 147 5.52 13.67 -4.29
N ILE A 148 6.60 12.91 -4.06
CA ILE A 148 6.78 11.60 -4.69
C ILE A 148 5.68 10.64 -4.24
N VAL A 149 5.45 10.49 -2.93
CA VAL A 149 4.41 9.59 -2.41
C VAL A 149 3.02 10.00 -2.91
N ALA A 150 2.68 11.29 -2.82
CA ALA A 150 1.39 11.80 -3.28
C ALA A 150 1.20 11.61 -4.79
N SER A 151 2.26 11.81 -5.60
CA SER A 151 2.21 11.63 -7.04
C SER A 151 2.03 10.16 -7.44
N LEU A 152 2.71 9.23 -6.78
CA LEU A 152 2.57 7.80 -7.03
C LEU A 152 1.16 7.29 -6.67
N GLU A 153 0.64 7.67 -5.49
CA GLU A 153 -0.73 7.30 -5.08
C GLU A 153 -1.78 7.89 -6.00
N GLY A 154 -1.65 9.16 -6.38
CA GLY A 154 -2.55 9.80 -7.35
C GLY A 154 -2.49 9.16 -8.73
N ALA A 155 -1.29 8.78 -9.20
CA ALA A 155 -1.10 8.10 -10.48
C ALA A 155 -1.70 6.68 -10.47
N MET A 156 -1.58 5.95 -9.35
CA MET A 156 -2.25 4.65 -9.17
C MET A 156 -3.76 4.77 -9.24
N LEU A 157 -4.33 5.78 -8.56
CA LEU A 157 -5.77 6.04 -8.59
C LEU A 157 -6.25 6.34 -10.01
N LEU A 158 -5.55 7.22 -10.75
CA LEU A 158 -5.87 7.53 -12.14
C LEU A 158 -5.77 6.29 -13.04
N ALA A 159 -4.69 5.53 -12.93
CA ALA A 159 -4.47 4.33 -13.73
C ALA A 159 -5.56 3.27 -13.47
N SER A 160 -5.88 3.01 -12.20
CA SER A 160 -6.91 2.05 -11.82
C SER A 160 -8.32 2.48 -12.27
N THR A 161 -8.66 3.77 -12.08
CA THR A 161 -10.01 4.28 -12.41
C THR A 161 -10.25 4.34 -13.91
N THR A 162 -9.23 4.70 -14.70
CA THR A 162 -9.37 4.89 -16.15
C THR A 162 -9.00 3.66 -16.98
N GLY A 163 -8.38 2.65 -16.38
CA GLY A 163 -7.81 1.49 -17.07
C GLY A 163 -6.53 1.83 -17.88
N HIS A 164 -5.99 3.03 -17.74
CA HIS A 164 -4.82 3.49 -18.47
C HIS A 164 -3.56 3.55 -17.62
N ARG A 165 -2.80 2.45 -17.60
CA ARG A 165 -1.52 2.34 -16.88
C ARG A 165 -0.50 3.41 -17.28
N THR A 166 -0.61 3.96 -18.47
CA THR A 166 0.26 5.04 -18.97
C THR A 166 0.31 6.26 -18.06
N TYR A 167 -0.74 6.53 -17.28
CA TYR A 167 -0.72 7.63 -16.29
C TYR A 167 0.31 7.37 -15.19
N PHE A 168 0.35 6.15 -14.66
CA PHE A 168 1.35 5.76 -13.67
C PHE A 168 2.77 5.81 -14.27
N GLN A 169 2.96 5.26 -15.47
CA GLN A 169 4.26 5.26 -16.16
C GLN A 169 4.80 6.68 -16.34
N LYS A 170 3.99 7.62 -16.81
CA LYS A 170 4.41 9.03 -17.01
C LYS A 170 4.87 9.69 -15.71
N VAL A 171 4.21 9.40 -14.59
CA VAL A 171 4.60 9.96 -13.28
C VAL A 171 5.90 9.30 -12.81
N SER A 172 6.01 7.97 -12.93
CA SER A 172 7.22 7.22 -12.61
C SER A 172 8.42 7.71 -13.41
N ASP A 173 8.28 7.87 -14.73
CA ASP A 173 9.35 8.37 -15.61
C ASP A 173 9.80 9.77 -15.19
N ARG A 174 8.86 10.66 -14.82
CA ARG A 174 9.18 12.01 -14.35
C ARG A 174 9.98 11.96 -13.05
N ILE A 175 9.56 11.15 -12.07
CA ILE A 175 10.28 10.98 -10.81
C ILE A 175 11.70 10.46 -11.08
N LEU A 176 11.84 9.45 -11.94
CA LEU A 176 13.13 8.83 -12.24
C LEU A 176 14.00 9.67 -13.17
N HIS A 177 13.42 10.60 -13.93
CA HIS A 177 14.23 11.51 -14.78
C HIS A 177 15.14 12.42 -13.96
N HIS A 178 14.72 12.83 -12.75
CA HIS A 178 15.55 13.63 -11.84
C HIS A 178 16.83 12.89 -11.37
N THR A 179 16.91 11.55 -11.56
CA THR A 179 18.09 10.78 -11.19
C THR A 179 19.17 10.74 -12.28
N LYS A 180 18.86 11.22 -13.48
CA LYS A 180 19.75 11.17 -14.66
C LYS A 180 20.57 12.44 -14.86
N ILE A 181 20.35 13.44 -14.02
CA ILE A 181 21.10 14.71 -14.02
C ILE A 181 22.07 14.69 -12.84
#